data_23756d9a48520ab0904a69eddebde47d
#
_entry.id   23756d9a48520ab0904a69eddebde47d
#
_cell.length_a   1.000
_cell.length_b   1.000
_cell.length_c   1.000
_cell.angle_alpha   90.00
_cell.angle_beta   90.00
_cell.angle_gamma   90.00
#
_symmetry.space_group_name_H-M   'P 1'
#
loop_
_entity.id
_entity.type
_entity.pdbx_description
1 polymer ?
#
loop_
_entity_poly.entity_id
_entity_poly.type
_entity_poly.pdbx_seq_one_letter_code
_entity_poly.pdbx_strand_id
1 'polypeptide(L)'
;MEKVLFRYSDSNFCAYLHYLGYEIVGFNIVEKRGNKAKVFLHFEGIKEELISLFKDFQNNDIQVNPKKFGQSKNIVLKIVKGHLCDYLRSKNK
;
A
#
# COMPACT_ATOMS: atom_id res chain seq x y z
N MET A 1 -7.06 -9.26 20.85
CA MET A 1 -7.64 -8.94 19.52
C MET A 1 -6.78 -9.51 18.43
N GLU A 2 -7.39 -10.17 17.48
CA GLU A 2 -6.66 -10.80 16.39
C GLU A 2 -6.27 -9.79 15.34
N LYS A 3 -5.05 -9.91 14.85
CA LYS A 3 -4.61 -9.18 13.68
C LYS A 3 -5.10 -9.88 12.43
N VAL A 4 -5.57 -9.11 11.45
CA VAL A 4 -6.00 -9.63 10.16
C VAL A 4 -5.12 -9.04 9.06
N LEU A 5 -5.05 -9.76 7.94
CA LEU A 5 -4.27 -9.33 6.79
C LEU A 5 -5.14 -8.49 5.87
N PHE A 6 -4.66 -7.32 5.52
CA PHE A 6 -5.32 -6.42 4.57
C PHE A 6 -4.44 -6.20 3.36
N ARG A 7 -5.07 -6.06 2.21
CA ARG A 7 -4.39 -5.81 0.94
C ARG A 7 -4.91 -4.51 0.34
N TYR A 8 -4.02 -3.59 0.08
CA TYR A 8 -4.38 -2.29 -0.50
C TYR A 8 -3.52 -2.00 -1.72
N SER A 9 -4.16 -1.50 -2.77
CA SER A 9 -3.48 -1.11 -4.01
C SER A 9 -3.32 0.39 -4.15
N ASP A 10 -4.03 1.18 -3.35
CA ASP A 10 -3.91 2.63 -3.35
C ASP A 10 -2.59 3.02 -2.69
N SER A 11 -1.64 3.50 -3.50
CA SER A 11 -0.31 3.86 -3.00
C SER A 11 -0.35 5.01 -2.01
N ASN A 12 -1.32 5.90 -2.11
CA ASN A 12 -1.47 7.01 -1.15
C ASN A 12 -1.90 6.48 0.21
N PHE A 13 -2.86 5.55 0.25
CA PHE A 13 -3.29 4.95 1.52
C PHE A 13 -2.20 4.06 2.10
N CYS A 14 -1.49 3.30 1.25
CA CYS A 14 -0.34 2.51 1.70
C CYS A 14 0.74 3.41 2.31
N ALA A 15 0.99 4.57 1.71
CA ALA A 15 1.93 5.55 2.26
C ALA A 15 1.44 6.08 3.62
N TYR A 16 0.15 6.30 3.76
CA TYR A 16 -0.42 6.74 5.03
C TYR A 16 -0.24 5.70 6.12
N LEU A 17 -0.49 4.42 5.81
CA LEU A 17 -0.27 3.34 6.76
C LEU A 17 1.22 3.22 7.13
N HIS A 18 2.10 3.33 6.16
CA HIS A 18 3.55 3.33 6.41
C HIS A 18 3.94 4.50 7.31
N TYR A 19 3.39 5.67 7.04
CA TYR A 19 3.61 6.87 7.85
C TYR A 19 3.21 6.65 9.31
N LEU A 20 2.12 5.92 9.55
CA LEU A 20 1.62 5.62 10.88
C LEU A 20 2.41 4.52 11.59
N GLY A 21 3.34 3.87 10.90
CA GLY A 21 4.19 2.83 11.49
C GLY A 21 3.78 1.40 11.17
N TYR A 22 2.78 1.19 10.32
CA TYR A 22 2.41 -0.16 9.88
C TYR A 22 3.47 -0.70 8.92
N GLU A 23 3.84 -1.95 9.11
CA GLU A 23 4.81 -2.62 8.24
C GLU A 23 4.14 -3.27 7.05
N ILE A 24 4.83 -3.24 5.92
CA ILE A 24 4.44 -3.99 4.72
C ILE A 24 4.94 -5.41 4.91
N VAL A 25 4.02 -6.37 5.05
CA VAL A 25 4.37 -7.77 5.36
C VAL A 25 4.36 -8.68 4.14
N GLY A 26 3.96 -8.17 2.99
CA GLY A 26 3.96 -8.93 1.75
C GLY A 26 3.33 -8.14 0.63
N PHE A 27 3.20 -8.80 -0.51
CA PHE A 27 2.56 -8.20 -1.68
C PHE A 27 2.01 -9.27 -2.59
N ASN A 28 1.10 -8.88 -3.50
CA ASN A 28 0.70 -9.72 -4.62
C ASN A 28 0.43 -8.81 -5.82
N ILE A 29 0.50 -9.40 -7.00
CA ILE A 29 0.27 -8.68 -8.25
C ILE A 29 -0.91 -9.32 -8.95
N VAL A 30 -1.88 -8.49 -9.36
CA VAL A 30 -3.06 -8.92 -10.11
C VAL A 30 -2.94 -8.38 -11.52
N GLU A 31 -3.01 -9.27 -12.52
CA GLU A 31 -3.04 -8.87 -13.91
C GLU A 31 -4.40 -8.31 -14.28
N LYS A 32 -4.39 -7.22 -15.05
CA LYS A 32 -5.57 -6.64 -15.64
C LYS A 32 -5.46 -6.67 -17.16
N ARG A 33 -6.56 -6.44 -17.85
CA ARG A 33 -6.61 -6.43 -19.32
C ARG A 33 -5.58 -5.45 -19.89
N GLY A 34 -4.96 -5.83 -21.01
CA GLY A 34 -4.07 -4.95 -21.77
C GLY A 34 -2.66 -4.82 -21.18
N ASN A 35 -2.12 -5.88 -20.62
CA ASN A 35 -0.77 -5.93 -20.04
C ASN A 35 -0.58 -4.99 -18.85
N LYS A 36 -1.66 -4.59 -18.21
CA LYS A 36 -1.61 -3.79 -17.00
C LYS A 36 -1.60 -4.72 -15.78
N ALA A 37 -0.82 -4.35 -14.79
CA ALA A 37 -0.74 -5.08 -13.54
C ALA A 37 -0.91 -4.13 -12.38
N LYS A 38 -1.51 -4.62 -11.30
CA LYS A 38 -1.75 -3.84 -10.09
C LYS A 38 -1.10 -4.53 -8.90
N VAL A 39 -0.29 -3.79 -8.16
CA VAL A 39 0.39 -4.30 -6.97
C VAL A 39 -0.45 -4.01 -5.75
N PHE A 40 -0.73 -5.06 -4.97
CA PHE A 40 -1.38 -4.94 -3.68
C PHE A 40 -0.34 -5.15 -2.59
N LEU A 41 -0.22 -4.20 -1.67
CA LEU A 41 0.67 -4.33 -0.53
C LEU A 41 -0.12 -4.86 0.65
N HIS A 42 0.50 -5.77 1.40
CA HIS A 42 -0.15 -6.45 2.53
C HIS A 42 0.25 -5.80 3.85
N PHE A 43 -0.73 -5.55 4.69
CA PHE A 43 -0.55 -4.99 6.03
C PHE A 43 -1.29 -5.85 7.04
N GLU A 44 -0.74 -5.97 8.23
CA GLU A 44 -1.41 -6.63 9.35
C GLU A 44 -1.84 -5.60 10.37
N GLY A 45 -3.04 -5.77 10.90
CA GLY A 45 -3.54 -4.89 11.95
C GLY A 45 -4.89 -5.32 12.45
N ILE A 46 -5.42 -4.56 13.38
CA ILE A 46 -6.75 -4.79 13.94
C ILE A 46 -7.78 -4.29 12.94
N LYS A 47 -8.74 -5.14 12.61
CA LYS A 47 -9.74 -4.88 11.56
C LYS A 47 -10.43 -3.53 11.73
N GLU A 48 -10.93 -3.26 12.93
CA GLU A 48 -11.68 -2.04 13.22
C GLU A 48 -10.82 -0.79 13.04
N GLU A 49 -9.55 -0.87 13.45
CA GLU A 49 -8.62 0.25 13.30
C GLU A 49 -8.33 0.56 11.83
N LEU A 50 -8.06 -0.47 11.04
CA LEU A 50 -7.74 -0.28 9.62
C LEU A 50 -8.93 0.23 8.84
N ILE A 51 -10.14 -0.26 9.14
CA ILE A 51 -11.36 0.22 8.50
C ILE A 51 -11.59 1.70 8.85
N SER A 52 -11.41 2.06 10.11
CA SER A 52 -11.57 3.45 10.56
C SER A 52 -10.55 4.37 9.88
N LEU A 53 -9.29 3.94 9.80
CA LEU A 53 -8.23 4.71 9.12
C LEU A 53 -8.54 4.91 7.64
N PHE A 54 -9.07 3.89 6.98
CA PHE A 54 -9.43 3.97 5.57
C PHE A 54 -10.55 4.99 5.34
N LYS A 55 -11.57 4.98 6.20
CA LYS A 55 -12.66 5.95 6.14
C LYS A 55 -12.16 7.38 6.34
N ASP A 56 -11.33 7.59 7.36
CA ASP A 56 -10.76 8.91 7.64
C ASP A 56 -9.94 9.40 6.45
N PHE A 57 -9.14 8.52 5.85
CA PHE A 57 -8.34 8.84 4.68
C PHE A 57 -9.22 9.24 3.50
N GLN A 58 -10.28 8.48 3.21
CA GLN A 58 -11.19 8.78 2.10
C GLN A 58 -11.93 10.09 2.30
N ASN A 59 -12.24 10.44 3.54
CA ASN A 59 -12.95 11.66 3.88
C ASN A 59 -12.03 12.87 4.07
N ASN A 60 -10.73 12.70 3.85
CA ASN A 60 -9.71 13.75 4.10
C ASN A 60 -9.69 14.24 5.55
N ASP A 61 -10.10 13.38 6.49
CA ASP A 61 -10.11 13.68 7.93
C ASP A 61 -8.79 13.27 8.59
N ILE A 62 -7.68 13.41 7.86
CA ILE A 62 -6.36 13.05 8.38
C ILE A 62 -5.47 14.28 8.46
N GLN A 63 -4.61 14.26 9.47
CA GLN A 63 -3.56 15.28 9.63
C GLN A 63 -2.21 14.58 9.57
N VAL A 64 -1.36 15.02 8.65
CA VAL A 64 -0.03 14.45 8.47
C VAL A 64 0.99 15.57 8.32
N ASN A 65 2.22 15.28 8.72
CA ASN A 65 3.34 16.16 8.42
C ASN A 65 3.69 15.97 6.94
N PRO A 66 3.56 17.02 6.09
CA PRO A 66 3.74 16.85 4.64
C PRO A 66 5.10 16.30 4.25
N LYS A 67 6.15 16.69 4.95
CA LYS A 67 7.50 16.21 4.66
C LYS A 67 7.66 14.73 4.97
N LYS A 68 7.21 14.30 6.15
CA LYS A 68 7.29 12.89 6.56
C LYS A 68 6.38 12.02 5.71
N PHE A 69 5.18 12.50 5.40
CA PHE A 69 4.26 11.76 4.53
C PHE A 69 4.84 11.61 3.13
N GLY A 70 5.47 12.66 2.59
CA GLY A 70 6.14 12.60 1.30
C GLY A 70 7.26 11.57 1.27
N GLN A 71 8.03 11.45 2.37
CA GLN A 71 9.07 10.42 2.48
C GLN A 71 8.47 9.01 2.45
N SER A 72 7.38 8.78 3.20
CA SER A 72 6.68 7.50 3.19
C SER A 72 6.11 7.18 1.82
N LYS A 73 5.55 8.18 1.13
CA LYS A 73 5.04 8.03 -0.23
C LYS A 73 6.14 7.61 -1.20
N ASN A 74 7.32 8.22 -1.11
CA ASN A 74 8.46 7.86 -1.95
C ASN A 74 8.91 6.42 -1.70
N ILE A 75 8.98 6.00 -0.43
CA ILE A 75 9.35 4.64 -0.06
C ILE A 75 8.35 3.64 -0.63
N VAL A 76 7.05 3.88 -0.46
CA VAL A 76 6.00 3.01 -0.97
C VAL A 76 6.05 2.92 -2.49
N LEU A 77 6.20 4.05 -3.18
CA LEU A 77 6.28 4.07 -4.65
C LEU A 77 7.49 3.29 -5.15
N LYS A 78 8.64 3.38 -4.48
CA LYS A 78 9.82 2.60 -4.85
C LYS A 78 9.58 1.11 -4.69
N ILE A 79 8.92 0.70 -3.61
CA ILE A 79 8.57 -0.70 -3.38
C ILE A 79 7.64 -1.21 -4.48
N VAL A 80 6.59 -0.46 -4.79
CA VAL A 80 5.62 -0.83 -5.82
C VAL A 80 6.29 -0.94 -7.19
N LYS A 81 7.10 0.06 -7.56
CA LYS A 81 7.82 0.04 -8.83
C LYS A 81 8.79 -1.12 -8.92
N GLY A 82 9.51 -1.42 -7.84
CA GLY A 82 10.44 -2.55 -7.80
C GLY A 82 9.74 -3.87 -8.06
N HIS A 83 8.63 -4.12 -7.39
CA HIS A 83 7.85 -5.35 -7.59
C HIS A 83 7.27 -5.43 -8.99
N LEU A 84 6.77 -4.31 -9.51
CA LEU A 84 6.20 -4.27 -10.84
C LEU A 84 7.27 -4.51 -11.91
N CYS A 85 8.45 -3.92 -11.79
CA CYS A 85 9.55 -4.14 -12.71
C CYS A 85 10.00 -5.59 -12.72
N ASP A 86 10.13 -6.20 -11.55
CA ASP A 86 10.51 -7.61 -11.43
C ASP A 86 9.46 -8.51 -12.08
N TYR A 87 8.19 -8.21 -11.88
CA TYR A 87 7.09 -8.96 -12.49
C TYR A 87 7.13 -8.87 -14.03
N LEU A 88 7.29 -7.66 -14.57
CA LEU A 88 7.33 -7.45 -16.02
C LEU A 88 8.57 -8.10 -16.63
N ARG A 89 9.71 -8.04 -15.94
CA ARG A 89 10.95 -8.68 -16.40
C ARG A 89 10.79 -10.20 -16.44
N SER A 90 10.15 -10.77 -15.43
CA SER A 90 9.87 -12.20 -15.36
C SER A 90 8.93 -12.65 -16.48
N LYS A 91 7.96 -11.80 -16.85
CA LYS A 91 6.97 -12.11 -17.87
C LYS A 91 7.55 -12.10 -19.28
N ASN A 92 8.60 -11.32 -19.51
CA ASN A 92 9.21 -11.15 -20.83
C ASN A 92 10.32 -12.17 -21.15
N LYS A 93 10.43 -13.21 -20.36
CA LYS A 93 11.37 -14.31 -20.62
C LYS A 93 10.77 -15.37 -21.52
#